data_a75898f80fff585ec46735573492ca9f
#
_entry.id   a75898f80fff585ec46735573492ca9f
#
_cell.length_a   1.000
_cell.length_b   1.000
_cell.length_c   1.000
_cell.angle_alpha   90.00
_cell.angle_beta   90.00
_cell.angle_gamma   90.00
#
_symmetry.space_group_name_H-M   'P 1'
#
loop_
_entity.id
_entity.type
_entity.pdbx_description
1 polymer ?
#
loop_
_entity_poly.entity_id
_entity_poly.type
_entity_poly.pdbx_seq_one_letter_code
_entity_poly.pdbx_strand_id
1 'polypeptide(L)'
;TYNALLKERTGFELREAYLDHRQEHWGFRLGRQLVIWGAADGVRITDLVSPMDMTEFLAQDYDDIRMPVNALRFFVFNDKIKLELLAVPTFEGYKLPTDAANPWSVLPKETPRSLVWDAEGSRPELRLSNVEYGGRLSFALPGVDFSLAALHTWNKMPVIEYKPSGSQLTVSPRYYRMGFVGGDVSKPLGQFVLRGEAAFNLGKHFSYIQQAASTPQKGFNTINWLVGADWYAPHEWTVMAQFSSESIFKYESYVAQPRHNSLLTLCVSK
;
A
#
# COMPACT_ATOMS: atom_id res chain seq x y z
N THR A 1 -10.90 -20.47 -8.59
CA THR A 1 -11.80 -20.97 -7.53
C THR A 1 -13.09 -20.16 -7.55
N TYR A 2 -14.24 -20.83 -7.49
CA TYR A 2 -15.54 -20.16 -7.42
C TYR A 2 -15.75 -19.68 -5.98
N ASN A 3 -15.87 -18.39 -5.78
CA ASN A 3 -16.27 -17.86 -4.50
C ASN A 3 -17.81 -17.84 -4.44
N ALA A 4 -18.39 -18.81 -3.70
CA ALA A 4 -19.85 -18.98 -3.59
C ALA A 4 -20.53 -17.76 -2.92
N LEU A 5 -19.80 -17.03 -2.05
CA LEU A 5 -20.30 -15.83 -1.37
C LEU A 5 -20.36 -14.64 -2.33
N LEU A 6 -19.38 -14.53 -3.23
CA LEU A 6 -19.24 -13.41 -4.16
C LEU A 6 -19.84 -13.71 -5.54
N LYS A 7 -20.28 -14.94 -5.80
CA LYS A 7 -20.79 -15.40 -7.11
C LYS A 7 -19.80 -15.16 -8.27
N GLU A 8 -18.51 -15.06 -7.97
CA GLU A 8 -17.48 -14.88 -8.96
C GLU A 8 -17.04 -16.21 -9.58
N ARG A 9 -16.71 -16.17 -10.87
CA ARG A 9 -16.27 -17.38 -11.60
C ARG A 9 -14.84 -17.74 -11.20
N THR A 10 -14.58 -19.03 -11.11
CA THR A 10 -13.22 -19.60 -11.01
C THR A 10 -12.35 -19.19 -12.18
N GLY A 11 -11.13 -18.76 -11.89
CA GLY A 11 -10.11 -18.47 -12.87
C GLY A 11 -8.74 -18.93 -12.39
N PHE A 12 -7.79 -18.97 -13.32
CA PHE A 12 -6.38 -19.05 -12.98
C PHE A 12 -5.83 -17.64 -12.91
N GLU A 13 -5.23 -17.25 -11.79
CA GLU A 13 -4.52 -16.00 -11.65
C GLU A 13 -3.02 -16.28 -11.60
N LEU A 14 -2.26 -15.66 -12.52
CA LEU A 14 -0.81 -15.70 -12.48
C LEU A 14 -0.34 -14.75 -11.36
N ARG A 15 0.06 -15.31 -10.22
CA ARG A 15 0.52 -14.50 -9.09
C ARG A 15 1.94 -13.99 -9.31
N GLU A 16 2.89 -14.87 -9.61
CA GLU A 16 4.28 -14.47 -9.88
C GLU A 16 4.87 -15.22 -11.06
N ALA A 17 5.56 -14.48 -11.92
CA ALA A 17 6.36 -15.01 -13.01
C ALA A 17 7.49 -14.03 -13.32
N TYR A 18 8.71 -14.36 -12.97
CA TYR A 18 9.86 -13.48 -13.14
C TYR A 18 11.12 -14.26 -13.51
N LEU A 19 12.05 -13.58 -14.17
CA LEU A 19 13.42 -14.00 -14.37
C LEU A 19 14.26 -13.45 -13.22
N ASP A 20 15.02 -14.32 -12.54
CA ASP A 20 15.95 -13.94 -11.47
C ASP A 20 17.36 -14.32 -11.89
N HIS A 21 18.28 -13.37 -11.83
CA HIS A 21 19.70 -13.60 -12.06
C HIS A 21 20.49 -13.02 -10.90
N ARG A 22 21.40 -13.79 -10.32
CA ARG A 22 22.20 -13.41 -9.17
C ARG A 22 23.66 -13.81 -9.35
N GLN A 23 24.54 -12.85 -9.09
CA GLN A 23 25.97 -12.99 -8.99
C GLN A 23 26.44 -12.70 -7.56
N GLU A 24 27.72 -12.78 -7.31
CA GLU A 24 28.30 -12.60 -5.98
C GLU A 24 27.97 -11.27 -5.31
N HIS A 25 27.96 -10.16 -6.06
CA HIS A 25 27.74 -8.80 -5.53
C HIS A 25 26.63 -8.03 -6.20
N TRP A 26 25.94 -8.60 -7.19
CA TRP A 26 24.84 -7.95 -7.87
C TRP A 26 23.83 -8.98 -8.43
N GLY A 27 22.66 -8.49 -8.75
CA GLY A 27 21.64 -9.31 -9.37
C GLY A 27 20.51 -8.45 -9.91
N PHE A 28 19.60 -9.07 -10.66
CA PHE A 28 18.37 -8.42 -11.08
C PHE A 28 17.21 -9.41 -11.07
N ARG A 29 16.01 -8.89 -10.95
CA ARG A 29 14.76 -9.63 -11.11
C ARG A 29 13.83 -8.84 -12.01
N LEU A 30 13.31 -9.48 -13.06
CA LEU A 30 12.44 -8.89 -14.07
C LEU A 30 11.18 -9.72 -14.23
N GLY A 31 10.02 -9.12 -14.15
CA GLY A 31 8.72 -9.75 -14.35
C GLY A 31 7.70 -9.42 -13.29
N ARG A 32 6.62 -10.23 -13.25
CA ARG A 32 5.53 -10.10 -12.28
C ARG A 32 5.96 -10.67 -10.93
N GLN A 33 5.98 -9.85 -9.90
CA GLN A 33 6.55 -10.20 -8.60
C GLN A 33 5.95 -9.37 -7.46
N LEU A 34 5.94 -9.92 -6.26
CA LEU A 34 5.68 -9.17 -5.04
C LEU A 34 6.92 -8.36 -4.64
N VAL A 35 6.71 -7.09 -4.32
CA VAL A 35 7.76 -6.20 -3.81
C VAL A 35 7.30 -5.68 -2.46
N ILE A 36 7.97 -6.14 -1.40
CA ILE A 36 7.64 -5.81 -0.01
C ILE A 36 8.79 -5.00 0.57
N TRP A 37 8.48 -3.75 0.95
CA TRP A 37 9.38 -2.88 1.68
C TRP A 37 8.75 -2.60 3.05
N GLY A 38 9.52 -2.64 4.12
CA GLY A 38 8.99 -2.49 5.46
C GLY A 38 9.07 -3.77 6.28
N ALA A 39 8.98 -3.62 7.60
CA ALA A 39 9.12 -4.67 8.58
C ALA A 39 7.88 -4.82 9.49
N ALA A 40 6.85 -3.99 9.30
CA ALA A 40 5.61 -4.03 10.09
C ALA A 40 4.66 -5.12 9.60
N ASP A 41 3.98 -5.78 10.52
CA ASP A 41 2.97 -6.79 10.25
C ASP A 41 1.56 -6.18 10.36
N GLY A 42 0.72 -6.40 9.35
CA GLY A 42 -0.67 -5.94 9.36
C GLY A 42 -0.88 -4.44 9.13
N VAL A 43 0.19 -3.62 9.12
CA VAL A 43 0.13 -2.16 8.87
C VAL A 43 1.17 -1.78 7.82
N ARG A 44 0.79 -0.91 6.88
CA ARG A 44 1.68 -0.47 5.80
C ARG A 44 2.14 0.97 6.04
N ILE A 45 3.41 1.14 6.35
CA ILE A 45 4.05 2.44 6.50
C ILE A 45 5.00 2.69 5.32
N THR A 46 6.00 1.83 5.13
CA THR A 46 7.00 1.91 4.07
C THR A 46 6.73 0.96 2.90
N ASP A 47 5.83 -0.01 3.05
CA ASP A 47 5.45 -1.00 2.04
C ASP A 47 4.41 -0.43 1.06
N LEU A 48 4.85 0.36 0.06
CA LEU A 48 3.97 1.09 -0.86
C LEU A 48 3.96 0.57 -2.30
N VAL A 49 4.85 -0.36 -2.66
CA VAL A 49 5.03 -0.80 -4.05
C VAL A 49 3.91 -1.73 -4.52
N SER A 50 3.72 -2.85 -3.83
CA SER A 50 2.68 -3.83 -4.16
C SER A 50 1.32 -3.36 -3.66
N PRO A 51 0.29 -3.23 -4.51
CA PRO A 51 -1.07 -2.90 -4.05
C PRO A 51 -1.73 -4.08 -3.34
N MET A 52 -2.96 -3.90 -2.86
CA MET A 52 -3.72 -4.92 -2.12
C MET A 52 -5.04 -5.23 -2.81
N ASP A 53 -5.43 -6.50 -2.79
CA ASP A 53 -6.78 -6.95 -3.11
C ASP A 53 -7.65 -6.91 -1.83
N MET A 54 -8.56 -5.96 -1.80
CA MET A 54 -9.46 -5.73 -0.67
C MET A 54 -10.84 -6.36 -0.90
N THR A 55 -11.02 -7.17 -1.94
CA THR A 55 -12.33 -7.74 -2.31
C THR A 55 -12.84 -8.76 -1.31
N GLU A 56 -11.94 -9.43 -0.58
CA GLU A 56 -12.27 -10.41 0.47
C GLU A 56 -11.72 -9.99 1.84
N PHE A 57 -11.75 -8.75 2.14
CA PHE A 57 -11.13 -7.97 3.21
C PHE A 57 -10.75 -8.72 4.51
N LEU A 58 -11.66 -9.49 5.12
CA LEU A 58 -11.42 -10.24 6.36
C LEU A 58 -11.30 -11.76 6.16
N ALA A 59 -11.45 -12.25 4.93
CA ALA A 59 -11.45 -13.68 4.65
C ALA A 59 -10.08 -14.22 4.22
N GLN A 60 -9.11 -13.35 4.01
CA GLN A 60 -7.73 -13.70 3.62
C GLN A 60 -6.73 -13.16 4.62
N ASP A 61 -5.61 -13.86 4.75
CA ASP A 61 -4.48 -13.37 5.53
C ASP A 61 -3.89 -12.10 4.91
N TYR A 62 -3.40 -11.22 5.74
CA TYR A 62 -2.86 -9.91 5.32
C TYR A 62 -1.73 -10.03 4.27
N ASP A 63 -0.92 -11.08 4.34
CA ASP A 63 0.15 -11.30 3.37
C ASP A 63 -0.38 -11.80 2.01
N ASP A 64 -1.51 -12.50 2.02
CA ASP A 64 -2.11 -13.06 0.81
C ASP A 64 -2.85 -12.03 -0.04
N ILE A 65 -3.33 -10.94 0.56
CA ILE A 65 -4.03 -9.87 -0.17
C ILE A 65 -3.07 -8.96 -0.96
N ARG A 66 -1.74 -9.08 -0.81
CA ARG A 66 -0.78 -8.32 -1.63
C ARG A 66 -0.83 -8.77 -3.08
N MET A 67 -0.94 -7.82 -3.98
CA MET A 67 -0.97 -8.06 -5.42
C MET A 67 0.41 -7.83 -6.03
N PRO A 68 0.88 -8.72 -6.91
CA PRO A 68 2.15 -8.56 -7.59
C PRO A 68 2.10 -7.43 -8.61
N VAL A 69 3.26 -6.84 -8.88
CA VAL A 69 3.48 -5.80 -9.90
C VAL A 69 4.49 -6.28 -10.95
N ASN A 70 4.39 -5.78 -12.18
CA ASN A 70 5.44 -5.98 -13.16
C ASN A 70 6.58 -5.03 -12.83
N ALA A 71 7.73 -5.55 -12.49
CA ALA A 71 8.85 -4.73 -12.02
C ALA A 71 10.18 -5.22 -12.55
N LEU A 72 11.11 -4.27 -12.72
CA LEU A 72 12.54 -4.52 -12.79
C LEU A 72 13.16 -4.09 -11.47
N ARG A 73 13.85 -5.01 -10.83
CA ARG A 73 14.63 -4.76 -9.62
C ARG A 73 16.09 -5.07 -9.92
N PHE A 74 16.97 -4.15 -9.60
CA PHE A 74 18.42 -4.33 -9.71
C PHE A 74 19.02 -4.21 -8.31
N PHE A 75 19.92 -5.14 -7.98
CA PHE A 75 20.52 -5.23 -6.65
C PHE A 75 22.04 -5.13 -6.73
N VAL A 76 22.61 -4.34 -5.84
CA VAL A 76 24.05 -4.39 -5.51
C VAL A 76 24.15 -4.63 -4.02
N PHE A 77 24.94 -5.63 -3.61
CA PHE A 77 24.98 -6.03 -2.23
C PHE A 77 26.35 -6.61 -1.82
N ASN A 78 26.60 -6.53 -0.54
CA ASN A 78 27.63 -7.27 0.17
C ASN A 78 27.00 -7.85 1.46
N ASP A 79 27.83 -8.38 2.37
CA ASP A 79 27.37 -9.03 3.62
C ASP A 79 26.57 -8.09 4.53
N LYS A 80 26.76 -6.78 4.44
CA LYS A 80 26.18 -5.79 5.36
C LYS A 80 25.24 -4.78 4.70
N ILE A 81 25.40 -4.55 3.42
CA ILE A 81 24.70 -3.46 2.71
C ILE A 81 24.07 -4.01 1.43
N LYS A 82 22.82 -3.64 1.18
CA LYS A 82 22.12 -3.94 -0.06
C LYS A 82 21.47 -2.68 -0.59
N LEU A 83 21.85 -2.28 -1.80
CA LEU A 83 21.13 -1.30 -2.59
C LEU A 83 20.19 -2.02 -3.55
N GLU A 84 18.92 -1.67 -3.53
CA GLU A 84 17.91 -2.09 -4.48
C GLU A 84 17.43 -0.89 -5.28
N LEU A 85 17.46 -0.98 -6.60
CA LEU A 85 16.84 -0.04 -7.52
C LEU A 85 15.61 -0.70 -8.13
N LEU A 86 14.51 0.04 -8.22
CA LEU A 86 13.20 -0.43 -8.65
C LEU A 86 12.66 0.43 -9.79
N ALA A 87 12.09 -0.22 -10.80
CA ALA A 87 11.23 0.40 -11.80
C ALA A 87 9.97 -0.44 -12.02
N VAL A 88 8.79 0.20 -11.97
CA VAL A 88 7.49 -0.43 -12.21
C VAL A 88 6.82 0.26 -13.40
N PRO A 89 6.87 -0.34 -14.61
CA PRO A 89 6.37 0.29 -15.83
C PRO A 89 4.85 0.29 -15.96
N THR A 90 4.16 -0.64 -15.29
CA THR A 90 2.70 -0.79 -15.38
C THR A 90 2.03 -0.42 -14.08
N PHE A 91 1.00 0.40 -14.14
CA PHE A 91 0.25 0.77 -12.95
C PHE A 91 -0.70 -0.35 -12.50
N GLU A 92 -0.63 -0.69 -11.22
CA GLU A 92 -1.61 -1.51 -10.52
C GLU A 92 -2.07 -0.74 -9.27
N GLY A 93 -3.39 -0.52 -9.16
CA GLY A 93 -4.00 0.09 -7.97
C GLY A 93 -4.60 -0.96 -7.04
N TYR A 94 -5.10 -0.54 -5.88
CA TYR A 94 -5.87 -1.41 -5.00
C TYR A 94 -7.11 -1.93 -5.72
N LYS A 95 -7.40 -3.21 -5.53
CA LYS A 95 -8.65 -3.81 -5.99
C LYS A 95 -9.67 -3.69 -4.87
N LEU A 96 -10.68 -2.86 -5.10
CA LEU A 96 -11.71 -2.57 -4.11
C LEU A 96 -12.95 -3.45 -4.35
N PRO A 97 -13.70 -3.81 -3.30
CA PRO A 97 -14.96 -4.53 -3.40
C PRO A 97 -16.05 -3.58 -3.94
N THR A 98 -16.18 -3.53 -5.27
CA THR A 98 -17.17 -2.68 -5.96
C THR A 98 -18.40 -3.44 -6.45
N ASP A 99 -18.47 -4.75 -6.27
CA ASP A 99 -19.68 -5.52 -6.54
C ASP A 99 -20.71 -5.27 -5.42
N ALA A 100 -21.94 -4.88 -5.78
CA ALA A 100 -23.02 -4.66 -4.83
C ALA A 100 -23.41 -5.93 -4.04
N ALA A 101 -23.12 -7.12 -4.58
CA ALA A 101 -23.36 -8.40 -3.91
C ALA A 101 -22.27 -8.74 -2.87
N ASN A 102 -21.13 -8.06 -2.91
CA ASN A 102 -20.05 -8.27 -1.97
C ASN A 102 -20.44 -7.73 -0.57
N PRO A 103 -20.32 -8.52 0.51
CA PRO A 103 -20.64 -8.08 1.87
C PRO A 103 -19.85 -6.84 2.31
N TRP A 104 -18.64 -6.67 1.80
CA TRP A 104 -17.73 -5.53 2.08
C TRP A 104 -17.75 -4.45 1.00
N SER A 105 -18.80 -4.43 0.14
CA SER A 105 -18.90 -3.45 -0.93
C SER A 105 -18.74 -2.03 -0.40
N VAL A 106 -17.81 -1.28 -1.03
CA VAL A 106 -17.62 0.16 -0.77
C VAL A 106 -18.67 1.02 -1.47
N LEU A 107 -19.47 0.42 -2.36
CA LEU A 107 -20.57 1.09 -3.06
C LEU A 107 -21.87 0.95 -2.28
N PRO A 108 -22.75 1.96 -2.31
CA PRO A 108 -24.10 1.83 -1.77
C PRO A 108 -24.83 0.68 -2.48
N LYS A 109 -25.58 -0.15 -1.71
CA LYS A 109 -26.41 -1.24 -2.27
C LYS A 109 -27.48 -0.72 -3.23
N GLU A 110 -28.00 0.47 -2.95
CA GLU A 110 -28.93 1.18 -3.81
C GLU A 110 -28.29 2.50 -4.23
N THR A 111 -27.98 2.61 -5.51
CA THR A 111 -27.44 3.86 -6.06
C THR A 111 -28.61 4.75 -6.48
N PRO A 112 -28.75 5.96 -5.93
CA PRO A 112 -29.75 6.92 -6.41
C PRO A 112 -29.61 7.12 -7.92
N ARG A 113 -30.70 7.25 -8.66
CA ARG A 113 -30.68 7.48 -10.12
C ARG A 113 -29.88 8.71 -10.53
N SER A 114 -29.67 9.63 -9.61
CA SER A 114 -28.82 10.82 -9.79
C SER A 114 -27.31 10.56 -9.63
N LEU A 115 -26.90 9.37 -9.22
CA LEU A 115 -25.49 9.03 -9.02
C LEU A 115 -25.02 8.10 -10.14
N VAL A 116 -24.00 8.52 -10.87
CA VAL A 116 -23.36 7.75 -11.95
C VAL A 116 -21.97 7.34 -11.50
N TRP A 117 -21.71 6.03 -11.46
CA TRP A 117 -20.40 5.49 -11.15
C TRP A 117 -19.57 5.33 -12.44
N ASP A 118 -18.44 6.05 -12.51
CA ASP A 118 -17.44 5.88 -13.56
C ASP A 118 -16.42 4.82 -13.12
N ALA A 119 -16.72 3.55 -13.43
CA ALA A 119 -15.92 2.41 -13.00
C ALA A 119 -14.50 2.41 -13.59
N GLU A 120 -14.30 2.97 -14.77
CA GLU A 120 -13.00 2.96 -15.43
C GLU A 120 -12.05 3.99 -14.84
N GLY A 121 -12.58 5.12 -14.34
CA GLY A 121 -11.77 6.16 -13.73
C GLY A 121 -10.56 6.54 -14.58
N SER A 122 -9.63 7.29 -14.02
CA SER A 122 -8.36 7.59 -14.70
C SER A 122 -7.24 6.70 -14.19
N ARG A 123 -7.13 5.49 -14.71
CA ARG A 123 -5.91 4.69 -14.50
C ARG A 123 -4.75 5.28 -15.30
N PRO A 124 -3.55 5.38 -14.72
CA PRO A 124 -2.36 5.74 -15.47
C PRO A 124 -2.11 4.79 -16.63
N GLU A 125 -2.00 5.34 -17.83
CA GLU A 125 -1.71 4.58 -19.04
C GLU A 125 -0.26 4.08 -19.04
N LEU A 126 0.03 3.03 -19.84
CA LEU A 126 1.37 2.55 -20.10
C LEU A 126 2.17 3.59 -20.92
N ARG A 127 2.90 4.46 -20.22
CA ARG A 127 3.80 5.48 -20.80
C ARG A 127 5.06 5.60 -19.94
N LEU A 128 6.18 5.96 -20.53
CA LEU A 128 7.44 6.17 -19.79
C LEU A 128 7.30 7.22 -18.68
N SER A 129 6.49 8.27 -18.91
CA SER A 129 6.19 9.30 -17.90
C SER A 129 5.42 8.75 -16.69
N ASN A 130 4.80 7.58 -16.82
CA ASN A 130 3.98 6.95 -15.78
C ASN A 130 4.72 5.84 -15.03
N VAL A 131 5.94 5.54 -15.41
CA VAL A 131 6.80 4.58 -14.68
C VAL A 131 6.98 5.05 -13.24
N GLU A 132 6.84 4.12 -12.30
CA GLU A 132 7.21 4.32 -10.91
C GLU A 132 8.66 3.88 -10.73
N TYR A 133 9.42 4.62 -9.95
CA TYR A 133 10.83 4.28 -9.71
C TYR A 133 11.29 4.73 -8.34
N GLY A 134 12.29 4.06 -7.85
CA GLY A 134 12.88 4.37 -6.56
C GLY A 134 14.02 3.44 -6.18
N GLY A 135 14.39 3.51 -4.92
CA GLY A 135 15.43 2.65 -4.38
C GLY A 135 15.32 2.48 -2.87
N ARG A 136 15.90 1.40 -2.40
CA ARG A 136 16.02 1.05 -0.99
C ARG A 136 17.47 0.69 -0.67
N LEU A 137 18.01 1.30 0.36
CA LEU A 137 19.32 1.00 0.91
C LEU A 137 19.13 0.33 2.27
N SER A 138 19.51 -0.95 2.39
CA SER A 138 19.34 -1.74 3.58
C SER A 138 20.70 -2.06 4.22
N PHE A 139 20.73 -2.07 5.53
CA PHE A 139 21.91 -2.36 6.34
C PHE A 139 21.59 -3.49 7.32
N ALA A 140 22.38 -4.57 7.25
CA ALA A 140 22.33 -5.68 8.19
C ALA A 140 23.59 -5.60 9.09
N LEU A 141 23.43 -4.98 10.25
CA LEU A 141 24.52 -4.80 11.20
C LEU A 141 24.36 -5.74 12.40
N PRO A 142 25.45 -6.08 13.10
CA PRO A 142 25.33 -6.89 14.31
C PRO A 142 24.33 -6.28 15.32
N GLY A 143 23.19 -6.96 15.53
CA GLY A 143 22.18 -6.58 16.50
C GLY A 143 21.22 -5.47 16.05
N VAL A 144 21.25 -5.02 14.79
CA VAL A 144 20.27 -4.09 14.26
C VAL A 144 20.23 -4.15 12.73
N ASP A 145 19.04 -4.24 12.18
CA ASP A 145 18.75 -4.08 10.75
C ASP A 145 17.99 -2.77 10.55
N PHE A 146 18.35 -2.01 9.53
CA PHE A 146 17.57 -0.82 9.15
C PHE A 146 17.64 -0.56 7.65
N SER A 147 16.67 0.19 7.14
CA SER A 147 16.69 0.61 5.75
C SER A 147 16.23 2.05 5.58
N LEU A 148 16.66 2.63 4.44
CA LEU A 148 16.18 3.90 3.93
C LEU A 148 15.66 3.68 2.52
N ALA A 149 14.53 4.29 2.19
CA ALA A 149 13.91 4.14 0.88
C ALA A 149 13.34 5.47 0.37
N ALA A 150 13.36 5.63 -0.95
CA ALA A 150 12.69 6.72 -1.63
C ALA A 150 11.99 6.18 -2.88
N LEU A 151 10.80 6.70 -3.18
CA LEU A 151 9.99 6.23 -4.29
C LEU A 151 9.22 7.38 -4.93
N HIS A 152 9.25 7.47 -6.25
CA HIS A 152 8.33 8.26 -7.04
C HIS A 152 7.26 7.32 -7.59
N THR A 153 6.06 7.42 -7.06
CA THR A 153 5.01 6.41 -7.25
C THR A 153 3.64 7.05 -7.46
N TRP A 154 2.65 6.21 -7.63
CA TRP A 154 1.24 6.57 -7.57
C TRP A 154 0.66 6.17 -6.21
N ASN A 155 -0.23 6.99 -5.65
CA ASN A 155 -1.05 6.52 -4.55
C ASN A 155 -1.91 5.36 -5.07
N LYS A 156 -1.68 4.16 -4.54
CA LYS A 156 -2.36 2.93 -4.99
C LYS A 156 -3.84 2.88 -4.57
N MET A 157 -4.19 3.56 -3.48
CA MET A 157 -5.58 3.78 -3.10
C MET A 157 -6.16 4.91 -3.95
N PRO A 158 -7.26 4.69 -4.69
CA PRO A 158 -7.88 5.74 -5.48
C PRO A 158 -8.50 6.83 -4.59
N VAL A 159 -8.44 8.04 -5.06
CA VAL A 159 -9.21 9.16 -4.54
C VAL A 159 -10.57 9.16 -5.21
N ILE A 160 -11.62 9.20 -4.44
CA ILE A 160 -12.98 9.29 -4.97
C ILE A 160 -13.32 10.76 -5.23
N GLU A 161 -13.51 11.09 -6.49
CA GLU A 161 -13.93 12.42 -6.93
C GLU A 161 -15.41 12.45 -7.26
N TYR A 162 -16.04 13.54 -6.89
CA TYR A 162 -17.44 13.84 -7.19
C TYR A 162 -17.50 14.96 -8.21
N LYS A 163 -18.19 14.73 -9.36
CA LYS A 163 -18.37 15.73 -10.41
C LYS A 163 -19.85 15.99 -10.64
N PRO A 164 -20.37 17.16 -10.24
CA PRO A 164 -21.73 17.55 -10.57
C PRO A 164 -21.90 17.71 -12.09
N SER A 165 -22.96 17.13 -12.66
CA SER A 165 -23.34 17.25 -14.06
C SER A 165 -24.85 17.40 -14.18
N GLY A 166 -25.34 18.64 -14.16
CA GLY A 166 -26.78 18.93 -14.12
C GLY A 166 -27.43 18.37 -12.84
N SER A 167 -28.43 17.48 -13.01
CA SER A 167 -29.10 16.79 -11.90
C SER A 167 -28.39 15.50 -11.47
N GLN A 168 -27.28 15.14 -12.10
CA GLN A 168 -26.50 13.92 -11.81
C GLN A 168 -25.21 14.27 -11.10
N LEU A 169 -24.72 13.30 -10.31
CA LEU A 169 -23.41 13.34 -9.66
C LEU A 169 -22.58 12.15 -10.15
N THR A 170 -21.53 12.43 -10.91
CA THR A 170 -20.60 11.40 -11.34
C THR A 170 -19.56 11.16 -10.24
N VAL A 171 -19.35 9.89 -9.89
CA VAL A 171 -18.38 9.43 -8.90
C VAL A 171 -17.30 8.65 -9.64
N SER A 172 -16.05 9.12 -9.57
CA SER A 172 -14.93 8.54 -10.32
C SER A 172 -13.76 8.25 -9.40
N PRO A 173 -13.16 7.05 -9.45
CA PRO A 173 -11.87 6.78 -8.83
C PRO A 173 -10.75 7.47 -9.63
N ARG A 174 -9.87 8.18 -8.95
CA ARG A 174 -8.72 8.88 -9.53
C ARG A 174 -7.44 8.51 -8.81
N TYR A 175 -6.36 8.39 -9.60
CA TYR A 175 -5.03 8.08 -9.06
C TYR A 175 -4.11 9.29 -9.24
N TYR A 176 -3.32 9.58 -8.24
CA TYR A 176 -2.43 10.74 -8.21
C TYR A 176 -1.01 10.31 -7.89
N ARG A 177 -0.05 11.02 -8.50
CA ARG A 177 1.36 10.86 -8.19
C ARG A 177 1.67 11.34 -6.79
N MET A 178 2.61 10.66 -6.15
CA MET A 178 3.19 11.10 -4.89
C MET A 178 4.67 10.73 -4.81
N GLY A 179 5.42 11.47 -4.03
CA GLY A 179 6.75 11.09 -3.58
C GLY A 179 6.68 10.41 -2.23
N PHE A 180 7.64 9.55 -1.96
CA PHE A 180 7.81 8.88 -0.68
C PHE A 180 9.28 8.89 -0.29
N VAL A 181 9.57 9.18 0.97
CA VAL A 181 10.87 8.96 1.61
C VAL A 181 10.59 8.36 2.98
N GLY A 182 11.27 7.29 3.31
CA GLY A 182 11.03 6.61 4.58
C GLY A 182 12.12 5.60 4.91
N GLY A 183 11.88 4.85 5.98
CA GLY A 183 12.78 3.79 6.42
C GLY A 183 12.17 2.98 7.53
N ASP A 184 12.83 1.89 7.80
CA ASP A 184 12.46 0.94 8.85
C ASP A 184 13.69 0.56 9.67
N VAL A 185 13.45 0.12 10.90
CA VAL A 185 14.46 -0.41 11.81
C VAL A 185 13.88 -1.60 12.57
N SER A 186 14.70 -2.65 12.72
CA SER A 186 14.39 -3.81 13.54
C SER A 186 15.60 -4.14 14.44
N LYS A 187 15.33 -4.33 15.73
CA LYS A 187 16.36 -4.60 16.74
C LYS A 187 15.96 -5.75 17.65
N PRO A 188 16.60 -6.92 17.54
CA PRO A 188 16.42 -8.00 18.50
C PRO A 188 17.04 -7.65 19.86
N LEU A 189 16.31 -7.92 20.94
CA LEU A 189 16.73 -7.72 22.34
C LEU A 189 16.29 -8.94 23.19
N GLY A 190 17.10 -9.99 23.18
CA GLY A 190 16.74 -11.23 23.86
C GLY A 190 15.50 -11.89 23.29
N GLN A 191 14.42 -11.97 24.08
CA GLN A 191 13.11 -12.50 23.62
C GLN A 191 12.23 -11.44 22.93
N PHE A 192 12.71 -10.21 22.79
CA PHE A 192 11.96 -9.14 22.14
C PHE A 192 12.59 -8.76 20.81
N VAL A 193 11.74 -8.33 19.85
CA VAL A 193 12.17 -7.60 18.66
C VAL A 193 11.46 -6.27 18.65
N LEU A 194 12.22 -5.19 18.71
CA LEU A 194 11.67 -3.84 18.57
C LEU A 194 11.65 -3.45 17.09
N ARG A 195 10.55 -2.86 16.65
CA ARG A 195 10.34 -2.40 15.26
C ARG A 195 9.98 -0.93 15.24
N GLY A 196 10.45 -0.23 14.23
CA GLY A 196 10.06 1.14 13.94
C GLY A 196 10.02 1.39 12.45
N GLU A 197 9.02 2.11 11.99
CA GLU A 197 8.92 2.59 10.60
C GLU A 197 8.51 4.05 10.59
N ALA A 198 9.02 4.77 9.59
CA ALA A 198 8.56 6.13 9.31
C ALA A 198 8.53 6.39 7.80
N ALA A 199 7.51 7.10 7.35
CA ALA A 199 7.29 7.46 5.95
C ALA A 199 6.82 8.91 5.86
N PHE A 200 7.49 9.70 5.06
CA PHE A 200 7.06 11.02 4.67
C PHE A 200 6.55 10.98 3.23
N ASN A 201 5.26 11.23 3.04
CA ASN A 201 4.64 11.25 1.71
C ASN A 201 4.48 12.71 1.24
N LEU A 202 4.93 12.95 0.02
CA LEU A 202 4.89 14.25 -0.66
C LEU A 202 3.75 14.26 -1.67
N GLY A 203 2.81 15.18 -1.51
CA GLY A 203 1.73 15.36 -2.48
C GLY A 203 0.70 14.22 -2.50
N LYS A 204 0.46 13.52 -1.38
CA LYS A 204 -0.59 12.51 -1.27
C LYS A 204 -1.96 13.17 -1.39
N HIS A 205 -2.83 12.64 -2.25
CA HIS A 205 -4.19 13.13 -2.44
C HIS A 205 -5.17 12.29 -1.62
N PHE A 206 -6.25 12.94 -1.20
CA PHE A 206 -7.31 12.34 -0.39
C PHE A 206 -8.68 12.60 -1.02
N SER A 207 -9.63 11.71 -0.75
CA SER A 207 -11.02 11.96 -1.10
C SER A 207 -11.55 13.12 -0.25
N TYR A 208 -12.38 13.96 -0.87
CA TYR A 208 -13.06 15.06 -0.19
C TYR A 208 -14.47 14.63 0.20
N ILE A 209 -15.04 15.29 1.19
CA ILE A 209 -16.46 15.13 1.51
C ILE A 209 -17.32 15.58 0.32
N GLN A 210 -18.50 14.98 0.13
CA GLN A 210 -19.35 15.23 -1.03
C GLN A 210 -19.73 16.72 -1.19
N GLN A 211 -19.88 17.43 -0.08
CA GLN A 211 -20.18 18.88 -0.07
C GLN A 211 -19.05 19.72 -0.70
N ALA A 212 -17.85 19.18 -0.79
CA ALA A 212 -16.69 19.84 -1.40
C ALA A 212 -16.43 19.35 -2.84
N ALA A 213 -17.41 18.78 -3.53
CA ALA A 213 -17.30 18.21 -4.88
C ALA A 213 -16.72 19.18 -5.93
N SER A 214 -16.94 20.48 -5.77
CA SER A 214 -16.42 21.52 -6.67
C SER A 214 -15.05 22.06 -6.27
N THR A 215 -14.46 21.58 -5.16
CA THR A 215 -13.16 22.01 -4.70
C THR A 215 -12.06 21.31 -5.53
N PRO A 216 -11.12 22.04 -6.14
CA PRO A 216 -10.02 21.44 -6.89
C PRO A 216 -9.17 20.53 -6.01
N GLN A 217 -8.82 19.37 -6.54
CA GLN A 217 -7.94 18.44 -5.85
C GLN A 217 -6.53 19.01 -5.67
N LYS A 218 -5.98 18.81 -4.49
CA LYS A 218 -4.59 19.17 -4.17
C LYS A 218 -3.90 18.06 -3.37
N GLY A 219 -2.59 18.01 -3.48
CA GLY A 219 -1.77 17.10 -2.69
C GLY A 219 -1.45 17.67 -1.30
N PHE A 220 -1.39 16.80 -0.32
CA PHE A 220 -0.98 17.07 1.05
C PHE A 220 0.29 16.30 1.37
N ASN A 221 1.14 16.84 2.21
CA ASN A 221 2.23 16.08 2.78
C ASN A 221 1.72 15.35 4.03
N THR A 222 2.18 14.12 4.24
CA THR A 222 1.83 13.35 5.43
C THR A 222 3.07 12.75 6.05
N ILE A 223 3.02 12.53 7.36
CA ILE A 223 3.95 11.67 8.06
C ILE A 223 3.19 10.48 8.63
N ASN A 224 3.68 9.29 8.33
CA ASN A 224 3.19 8.03 8.87
C ASN A 224 4.32 7.41 9.67
N TRP A 225 4.03 6.88 10.84
CA TRP A 225 5.04 6.20 11.65
C TRP A 225 4.43 5.06 12.43
N LEU A 226 5.27 4.11 12.79
CA LEU A 226 4.91 2.95 13.58
C LEU A 226 6.03 2.65 14.56
N VAL A 227 5.66 2.24 15.76
CA VAL A 227 6.51 1.57 16.73
C VAL A 227 5.84 0.28 17.16
N GLY A 228 6.62 -0.77 17.29
CA GLY A 228 6.12 -2.09 17.67
C GLY A 228 7.13 -2.90 18.45
N ALA A 229 6.62 -3.89 19.15
CA ALA A 229 7.43 -4.88 19.87
C ALA A 229 6.79 -6.26 19.69
N ASP A 230 7.62 -7.23 19.34
CA ASP A 230 7.28 -8.65 19.31
C ASP A 230 7.95 -9.33 20.49
N TRP A 231 7.18 -10.05 21.28
CA TRP A 231 7.67 -10.87 22.37
C TRP A 231 7.53 -12.33 22.04
N TYR A 232 8.64 -13.02 21.92
CA TYR A 232 8.72 -14.47 21.75
C TYR A 232 8.76 -15.11 23.13
N ALA A 233 7.58 -15.39 23.68
CA ALA A 233 7.41 -15.89 25.03
C ALA A 233 7.69 -17.41 25.12
N PRO A 234 7.89 -17.95 26.34
CA PRO A 234 8.02 -19.40 26.54
C PRO A 234 6.80 -20.15 26.01
N HIS A 235 6.98 -21.46 25.69
CA HIS A 235 5.94 -22.37 25.18
C HIS A 235 5.35 -21.95 23.82
N GLU A 236 6.18 -21.39 22.93
CA GLU A 236 5.83 -21.02 21.55
C GLU A 236 4.79 -19.90 21.42
N TRP A 237 4.55 -19.14 22.48
CA TRP A 237 3.71 -17.95 22.38
C TRP A 237 4.45 -16.80 21.72
N THR A 238 3.77 -16.13 20.79
CA THR A 238 4.23 -14.85 20.23
C THR A 238 3.17 -13.79 20.49
N VAL A 239 3.59 -12.66 21.04
CA VAL A 239 2.74 -11.49 21.29
C VAL A 239 3.34 -10.30 20.54
N MET A 240 2.60 -9.77 19.58
CA MET A 240 2.99 -8.59 18.80
C MET A 240 2.07 -7.43 19.15
N ALA A 241 2.64 -6.30 19.52
CA ALA A 241 1.92 -5.06 19.78
C ALA A 241 2.52 -3.92 18.95
N GLN A 242 1.68 -3.17 18.23
CA GLN A 242 2.13 -2.07 17.38
C GLN A 242 1.19 -0.87 17.55
N PHE A 243 1.78 0.31 17.56
CA PHE A 243 1.07 1.58 17.47
C PHE A 243 1.55 2.35 16.26
N SER A 244 0.61 2.79 15.43
CA SER A 244 0.90 3.59 14.25
C SER A 244 0.05 4.85 14.21
N SER A 245 0.54 5.88 13.54
CA SER A 245 -0.19 7.12 13.34
C SER A 245 0.16 7.76 11.99
N GLU A 246 -0.86 8.24 11.29
CA GLU A 246 -0.75 9.12 10.13
C GLU A 246 -1.19 10.53 10.51
N SER A 247 -0.44 11.54 10.09
CA SER A 247 -0.77 12.94 10.29
C SER A 247 -0.68 13.72 8.99
N ILE A 248 -1.73 14.48 8.67
CA ILE A 248 -1.83 15.31 7.45
C ILE A 248 -1.39 16.72 7.78
N PHE A 249 -0.36 17.23 7.08
CA PHE A 249 0.10 18.61 7.20
C PHE A 249 -0.81 19.56 6.42
N LYS A 250 -1.01 20.76 6.94
CA LYS A 250 -1.90 21.78 6.34
C LYS A 250 -3.29 21.20 6.04
N TYR A 251 -3.81 20.44 6.99
CA TYR A 251 -5.11 19.77 6.89
C TYR A 251 -6.23 20.78 6.65
N GLU A 252 -7.20 20.36 5.84
CA GLU A 252 -8.40 21.11 5.51
C GLU A 252 -9.64 20.28 5.86
N SER A 253 -10.66 20.92 6.41
CA SER A 253 -11.87 20.24 6.93
C SER A 253 -12.70 19.51 5.87
N TYR A 254 -12.48 19.80 4.59
CA TYR A 254 -13.15 19.10 3.48
C TYR A 254 -12.47 17.77 3.10
N VAL A 255 -11.32 17.44 3.66
CA VAL A 255 -10.71 16.11 3.52
C VAL A 255 -11.53 15.10 4.29
N ALA A 256 -11.92 13.99 3.64
CA ALA A 256 -12.80 12.98 4.25
C ALA A 256 -12.13 12.20 5.39
N GLN A 257 -10.80 12.06 5.35
CA GLN A 257 -10.02 11.42 6.42
C GLN A 257 -9.76 12.41 7.56
N PRO A 258 -9.63 11.93 8.81
CA PRO A 258 -9.25 12.78 9.94
C PRO A 258 -7.81 13.28 9.80
N ARG A 259 -7.51 14.45 10.39
CA ARG A 259 -6.15 15.03 10.40
C ARG A 259 -5.11 14.08 10.99
N HIS A 260 -5.49 13.36 12.04
CA HIS A 260 -4.66 12.36 12.71
C HIS A 260 -5.45 11.06 12.74
N ASN A 261 -4.85 9.99 12.24
CA ASN A 261 -5.42 8.66 12.27
C ASN A 261 -4.44 7.73 12.97
N SER A 262 -4.85 7.16 14.10
CA SER A 262 -3.99 6.30 14.91
C SER A 262 -4.62 4.91 15.05
N LEU A 263 -3.78 3.88 15.05
CA LEU A 263 -4.16 2.49 15.14
C LEU A 263 -3.27 1.78 16.15
N LEU A 264 -3.87 1.03 17.05
CA LEU A 264 -3.21 0.06 17.92
C LEU A 264 -3.59 -1.34 17.47
N THR A 265 -2.60 -2.18 17.21
CA THR A 265 -2.79 -3.60 16.87
C THR A 265 -2.17 -4.50 17.94
N LEU A 266 -2.83 -5.59 18.24
CA LEU A 266 -2.35 -6.66 19.11
C LEU A 266 -2.65 -7.99 18.46
N CYS A 267 -1.60 -8.79 18.27
CA CYS A 267 -1.71 -10.16 17.76
C CYS A 267 -1.09 -11.12 18.78
N VAL A 268 -1.78 -12.20 19.05
CA VAL A 268 -1.32 -13.28 19.95
C VAL A 268 -1.45 -14.60 19.20
N SER A 269 -0.37 -15.34 19.09
CA SER A 269 -0.32 -16.64 18.41
C SER A 269 0.47 -17.66 19.23
N LYS A 270 0.18 -18.94 18.97
CA LYS A 270 0.86 -20.07 19.59
C LYS A 270 1.07 -21.18 18.56
#